data_67d6baef5d8b632bbc79e7564c575dbb
#
_entry.id   67d6baef5d8b632bbc79e7564c575dbb
#
_cell.length_a   1.000
_cell.length_b   1.000
_cell.length_c   1.000
_cell.angle_alpha   90.00
_cell.angle_beta   90.00
_cell.angle_gamma   90.00
#
_symmetry.space_group_name_H-M   'P 1'
#
loop_
_entity.id
_entity.type
_entity.pdbx_description
1 polymer ?
#
loop_
_entity_poly.entity_id
_entity_poly.type
_entity_poly.pdbx_seq_one_letter_code
_entity_poly.pdbx_strand_id
1 'polypeptide(L)'
;MTDYAKRRTKVIRKLKVLAQNKNFGMGAKSNIQYMLQQLPPESQIKTARQRRGAMTALEQAEKSDLYSVSGQRRIARRKMEKLEKLGIKFKTYKELNEFGEFMESVRDYSLGRVYDSTKALELFIDRGGKSGDEVLNQYRDWQKAKKGINT
;
A
#
# COMPACT_ATOMS: atom_id res chain seq x y z
N MET A 1 -13.62 -7.40 -30.46
CA MET A 1 -13.20 -7.34 -29.03
C MET A 1 -14.29 -6.62 -28.24
N THR A 2 -14.71 -7.21 -27.14
CA THR A 2 -15.73 -6.63 -26.26
C THR A 2 -15.22 -5.33 -25.58
N ASP A 3 -16.15 -4.52 -25.12
CA ASP A 3 -15.82 -3.32 -24.33
C ASP A 3 -15.00 -3.68 -23.09
N TYR A 4 -15.41 -4.71 -22.36
CA TYR A 4 -14.68 -5.24 -21.21
C TYR A 4 -13.24 -5.61 -21.57
N ALA A 5 -13.04 -6.35 -22.65
CA ALA A 5 -11.70 -6.79 -23.06
C ALA A 5 -10.77 -5.62 -23.37
N LYS A 6 -11.28 -4.59 -24.06
CA LYS A 6 -10.51 -3.37 -24.37
C LYS A 6 -10.12 -2.62 -23.11
N ARG A 7 -11.06 -2.41 -22.22
CA ARG A 7 -10.86 -1.70 -20.97
C ARG A 7 -9.92 -2.48 -20.04
N ARG A 8 -10.08 -3.80 -19.98
CA ARG A 8 -9.19 -4.69 -19.23
C ARG A 8 -7.75 -4.53 -19.69
N THR A 9 -7.50 -4.51 -21.00
CA THR A 9 -6.16 -4.35 -21.54
C THR A 9 -5.49 -3.05 -21.06
N LYS A 10 -6.23 -1.95 -21.04
CA LYS A 10 -5.74 -0.66 -20.53
C LYS A 10 -5.41 -0.73 -19.03
N VAL A 11 -6.29 -1.35 -18.25
CA VAL A 11 -6.09 -1.52 -16.80
C VAL A 11 -4.86 -2.39 -16.53
N ILE A 12 -4.69 -3.50 -17.25
CA ILE A 12 -3.54 -4.38 -17.09
C ILE A 12 -2.22 -3.64 -17.36
N ARG A 13 -2.18 -2.79 -18.38
CA ARG A 13 -0.99 -1.95 -18.66
C ARG A 13 -0.67 -1.02 -17.49
N LYS A 14 -1.70 -0.36 -16.95
CA LYS A 14 -1.60 0.52 -15.79
C LYS A 14 -1.04 -0.21 -14.57
N LEU A 15 -1.56 -1.42 -14.31
CA LEU A 15 -1.10 -2.26 -13.20
C LEU A 15 0.35 -2.70 -13.40
N LYS A 16 0.76 -3.05 -14.62
CA LYS A 16 2.15 -3.44 -14.92
C LYS A 16 3.12 -2.27 -14.71
N VAL A 17 2.75 -1.07 -15.13
CA VAL A 17 3.57 0.13 -14.88
C VAL A 17 3.76 0.36 -13.38
N LEU A 18 2.68 0.23 -12.61
CA LEU A 18 2.75 0.36 -11.16
C LEU A 18 3.63 -0.73 -10.54
N ALA A 19 3.50 -1.97 -10.98
CA ALA A 19 4.28 -3.10 -10.48
C ALA A 19 5.79 -2.94 -10.68
N GLN A 20 6.19 -2.27 -11.76
CA GLN A 20 7.59 -2.00 -12.07
C GLN A 20 8.18 -0.83 -11.29
N ASN A 21 7.36 -0.06 -10.62
CA ASN A 21 7.83 1.12 -9.90
C ASN A 21 8.46 0.71 -8.57
N LYS A 22 9.77 0.94 -8.45
CA LYS A 22 10.56 0.56 -7.27
C LYS A 22 10.27 1.43 -6.03
N ASN A 23 9.61 2.56 -6.21
CA ASN A 23 9.29 3.49 -5.12
C ASN A 23 8.11 3.01 -4.26
N PHE A 24 7.38 2.00 -4.71
CA PHE A 24 6.21 1.50 -3.98
C PHE A 24 6.49 0.13 -3.38
N GLY A 25 6.02 -0.07 -2.14
CA GLY A 25 6.31 -1.26 -1.35
C GLY A 25 5.30 -2.39 -1.54
N MET A 26 5.30 -3.29 -0.58
CA MET A 26 4.51 -4.53 -0.59
C MET A 26 3.00 -4.29 -0.67
N GLY A 27 2.50 -3.18 -0.09
CA GLY A 27 1.08 -2.86 -0.14
C GLY A 27 0.56 -2.65 -1.56
N ALA A 28 1.31 -1.91 -2.38
CA ALA A 28 0.95 -1.71 -3.78
C ALA A 28 0.99 -3.03 -4.56
N LYS A 29 2.02 -3.86 -4.33
CA LYS A 29 2.14 -5.18 -4.98
C LYS A 29 0.97 -6.10 -4.62
N SER A 30 0.57 -6.13 -3.35
CA SER A 30 -0.57 -6.92 -2.89
C SER A 30 -1.87 -6.48 -3.55
N ASN A 31 -2.09 -5.17 -3.65
CA ASN A 31 -3.26 -4.61 -4.32
C ASN A 31 -3.31 -4.99 -5.80
N ILE A 32 -2.16 -4.94 -6.48
CA ILE A 32 -2.06 -5.34 -7.90
C ILE A 32 -2.40 -6.81 -8.07
N GLN A 33 -1.82 -7.69 -7.26
CA GLN A 33 -2.08 -9.12 -7.33
C GLN A 33 -3.55 -9.45 -7.08
N TYR A 34 -4.15 -8.81 -6.09
CA TYR A 34 -5.57 -8.97 -5.79
C TYR A 34 -6.42 -8.56 -7.00
N MET A 35 -6.15 -7.39 -7.59
CA MET A 35 -6.92 -6.89 -8.73
C MET A 35 -6.77 -7.79 -9.95
N LEU A 36 -5.57 -8.28 -10.24
CA LEU A 36 -5.35 -9.20 -11.36
C LEU A 36 -6.20 -10.47 -11.23
N GLN A 37 -6.39 -10.97 -10.01
CA GLN A 37 -7.25 -12.12 -9.75
C GLN A 37 -8.73 -11.81 -9.99
N GLN A 38 -9.13 -10.55 -9.84
CA GLN A 38 -10.52 -10.10 -10.02
C GLN A 38 -10.86 -9.74 -11.47
N LEU A 39 -9.86 -9.76 -12.38
CA LEU A 39 -10.02 -9.38 -13.78
C LEU A 39 -9.75 -10.58 -14.71
N PRO A 40 -10.68 -11.55 -14.78
CA PRO A 40 -10.48 -12.72 -15.65
C PRO A 40 -10.48 -12.32 -17.13
N PRO A 41 -9.77 -13.07 -18.00
CA PRO A 41 -9.90 -12.87 -19.44
C PRO A 41 -11.35 -13.09 -19.91
N GLU A 42 -11.75 -12.43 -20.98
CA GLU A 42 -13.10 -12.55 -21.56
C GLU A 42 -13.51 -14.02 -21.75
N SER A 43 -12.58 -14.86 -22.22
CA SER A 43 -12.82 -16.28 -22.47
C SER A 43 -13.25 -17.08 -21.23
N GLN A 44 -12.94 -16.59 -20.04
CA GLN A 44 -13.28 -17.25 -18.77
C GLN A 44 -14.61 -16.77 -18.19
N ILE A 45 -15.23 -15.77 -18.77
CA ILE A 45 -16.51 -15.23 -18.30
C ILE A 45 -17.65 -16.01 -18.96
N LYS A 46 -18.28 -16.90 -18.20
CA LYS A 46 -19.30 -17.84 -18.72
C LYS A 46 -20.72 -17.51 -18.26
N THR A 47 -20.87 -16.81 -17.13
CA THR A 47 -22.19 -16.52 -16.55
C THR A 47 -22.40 -15.01 -16.37
N ALA A 48 -23.67 -14.61 -16.26
CA ALA A 48 -24.01 -13.22 -15.98
C ALA A 48 -23.45 -12.74 -14.64
N ARG A 49 -23.40 -13.62 -13.64
CA ARG A 49 -22.83 -13.33 -12.32
C ARG A 49 -21.33 -13.04 -12.42
N GLN A 50 -20.60 -13.88 -13.17
CA GLN A 50 -19.17 -13.67 -13.43
C GLN A 50 -18.94 -12.34 -14.17
N ARG A 51 -19.78 -12.02 -15.14
CA ARG A 51 -19.73 -10.76 -15.89
C ARG A 51 -19.90 -9.56 -14.97
N ARG A 52 -20.88 -9.56 -14.10
CA ARG A 52 -21.11 -8.48 -13.14
C ARG A 52 -19.93 -8.30 -12.19
N GLY A 53 -19.37 -9.39 -11.68
CA GLY A 53 -18.20 -9.36 -10.82
C GLY A 53 -16.99 -8.75 -11.52
N ALA A 54 -16.72 -9.19 -12.75
CA ALA A 54 -15.60 -8.68 -13.55
C ALA A 54 -15.78 -7.20 -13.89
N MET A 55 -16.97 -6.77 -14.26
CA MET A 55 -17.25 -5.35 -14.56
C MET A 55 -17.10 -4.47 -13.33
N THR A 56 -17.54 -4.93 -12.17
CA THR A 56 -17.37 -4.19 -10.91
C THR A 56 -15.90 -4.02 -10.58
N ALA A 57 -15.11 -5.09 -10.70
CA ALA A 57 -13.66 -5.04 -10.48
C ALA A 57 -12.97 -4.11 -11.47
N LEU A 58 -13.38 -4.15 -12.74
CA LEU A 58 -12.84 -3.29 -13.78
C LEU A 58 -13.09 -1.80 -13.46
N GLU A 59 -14.30 -1.44 -13.10
CA GLU A 59 -14.65 -0.06 -12.72
C GLU A 59 -13.84 0.40 -11.50
N GLN A 60 -13.66 -0.45 -10.52
CA GLN A 60 -12.85 -0.17 -9.36
C GLN A 60 -11.39 0.10 -9.77
N ALA A 61 -10.82 -0.74 -10.62
CA ALA A 61 -9.44 -0.57 -11.09
C ALA A 61 -9.25 0.70 -11.92
N GLU A 62 -10.27 1.11 -12.67
CA GLU A 62 -10.23 2.34 -13.45
C GLU A 62 -10.30 3.60 -12.60
N LYS A 63 -11.06 3.57 -11.52
CA LYS A 63 -11.39 4.76 -10.72
C LYS A 63 -10.56 4.90 -9.45
N SER A 64 -10.08 3.80 -8.87
CA SER A 64 -9.37 3.84 -7.60
C SER A 64 -7.93 4.31 -7.76
N ASP A 65 -7.48 5.16 -6.85
CA ASP A 65 -6.09 5.62 -6.75
C ASP A 65 -5.11 4.50 -6.42
N LEU A 66 -5.59 3.37 -5.90
CA LEU A 66 -4.75 2.24 -5.50
C LEU A 66 -4.00 1.60 -6.68
N TYR A 67 -4.50 1.77 -7.91
CA TYR A 67 -4.03 1.03 -9.08
C TYR A 67 -3.30 1.88 -10.11
N SER A 68 -2.80 3.05 -9.72
CA SER A 68 -2.00 3.90 -10.59
C SER A 68 -0.80 4.50 -9.86
N VAL A 69 0.24 4.84 -10.61
CA VAL A 69 1.44 5.48 -10.06
C VAL A 69 1.11 6.83 -9.44
N SER A 70 0.34 7.67 -10.15
CA SER A 70 -0.04 8.98 -9.63
C SER A 70 -0.92 8.87 -8.39
N GLY A 71 -1.83 7.90 -8.35
CA GLY A 71 -2.68 7.64 -7.18
C GLY A 71 -1.86 7.17 -5.99
N GLN A 72 -0.91 6.26 -6.20
CA GLN A 72 -0.02 5.77 -5.14
C GLN A 72 0.87 6.91 -4.60
N ARG A 73 1.35 7.80 -5.46
CA ARG A 73 2.10 8.98 -5.02
C ARG A 73 1.24 9.91 -4.15
N ARG A 74 -0.02 10.09 -4.52
CA ARG A 74 -0.96 10.90 -3.74
C ARG A 74 -1.22 10.29 -2.38
N ILE A 75 -1.43 8.98 -2.31
CA ILE A 75 -1.62 8.24 -1.07
C ILE A 75 -0.37 8.35 -0.18
N ALA A 76 0.81 8.13 -0.74
CA ALA A 76 2.07 8.25 -0.02
C ALA A 76 2.28 9.66 0.54
N ARG A 77 1.99 10.69 -0.26
CA ARG A 77 2.09 12.09 0.18
C ARG A 77 1.18 12.38 1.36
N ARG A 78 -0.06 11.90 1.33
CA ARG A 78 -1.01 12.06 2.43
C ARG A 78 -0.50 11.38 3.70
N LYS A 79 0.08 10.19 3.57
CA LYS A 79 0.68 9.46 4.72
C LYS A 79 1.86 10.23 5.29
N MET A 80 2.73 10.76 4.44
CA MET A 80 3.87 11.57 4.87
C MET A 80 3.43 12.82 5.61
N GLU A 81 2.39 13.51 5.14
CA GLU A 81 1.82 14.68 5.80
C GLU A 81 1.25 14.34 7.18
N LYS A 82 0.54 13.23 7.30
CA LYS A 82 0.01 12.75 8.59
C LYS A 82 1.13 12.42 9.56
N LEU A 83 2.18 11.74 9.09
CA LEU A 83 3.34 11.39 9.92
C LEU A 83 4.10 12.63 10.37
N GLU A 84 4.21 13.64 9.52
CA GLU A 84 4.85 14.90 9.87
C GLU A 84 4.12 15.60 11.03
N LYS A 85 2.80 15.54 11.06
CA LYS A 85 2.00 16.06 12.18
C LYS A 85 2.28 15.32 13.49
N LEU A 86 2.72 14.06 13.41
CA LEU A 86 3.10 13.25 14.56
C LEU A 86 4.58 13.38 14.92
N GLY A 87 5.30 14.30 14.25
CA GLY A 87 6.71 14.55 14.51
C GLY A 87 7.68 13.69 13.71
N ILE A 88 7.20 12.97 12.70
CA ILE A 88 8.02 12.06 11.90
C ILE A 88 8.04 12.54 10.45
N LYS A 89 9.21 12.99 9.98
CA LYS A 89 9.37 13.52 8.63
C LYS A 89 10.28 12.63 7.79
N PHE A 90 9.80 12.24 6.62
CA PHE A 90 10.56 11.50 5.63
C PHE A 90 10.72 12.33 4.36
N LYS A 91 11.86 12.15 3.67
CA LYS A 91 12.16 12.86 2.43
C LYS A 91 11.77 12.07 1.18
N THR A 92 11.72 10.74 1.26
CA THR A 92 11.51 9.86 0.12
C THR A 92 10.44 8.81 0.39
N TYR A 93 9.84 8.29 -0.68
CA TYR A 93 8.89 7.17 -0.59
C TYR A 93 9.56 5.88 -0.08
N LYS A 94 10.83 5.71 -0.38
CA LYS A 94 11.61 4.57 0.11
C LYS A 94 11.66 4.57 1.64
N GLU A 95 11.94 5.72 2.25
CA GLU A 95 11.95 5.87 3.70
C GLU A 95 10.56 5.58 4.29
N LEU A 96 9.51 6.09 3.67
CA LEU A 96 8.14 5.83 4.09
C LEU A 96 7.81 4.33 4.06
N ASN A 97 8.22 3.63 3.01
CA ASN A 97 7.99 2.19 2.87
C ASN A 97 8.76 1.39 3.92
N GLU A 98 10.01 1.73 4.19
CA GLU A 98 10.82 1.10 5.23
C GLU A 98 10.21 1.33 6.62
N PHE A 99 9.71 2.54 6.86
CA PHE A 99 9.01 2.85 8.10
C PHE A 99 7.73 2.01 8.24
N GLY A 100 7.00 1.80 7.15
CA GLY A 100 5.84 0.91 7.12
C GLY A 100 6.19 -0.52 7.51
N GLU A 101 7.31 -1.05 7.03
CA GLU A 101 7.81 -2.37 7.42
C GLU A 101 8.16 -2.42 8.91
N PHE A 102 8.81 -1.38 9.43
CA PHE A 102 9.10 -1.27 10.86
C PHE A 102 7.82 -1.28 11.68
N MET A 103 6.85 -0.46 11.33
CA MET A 103 5.57 -0.38 12.06
C MET A 103 4.83 -1.72 12.05
N GLU A 104 4.90 -2.46 10.94
CA GLU A 104 4.31 -3.80 10.86
C GLU A 104 5.03 -4.77 11.80
N SER A 105 6.37 -4.68 11.92
CA SER A 105 7.15 -5.57 12.78
C SER A 105 6.91 -5.34 14.27
N VAL A 106 6.58 -4.11 14.67
CA VAL A 106 6.35 -3.75 16.10
C VAL A 106 4.86 -3.60 16.43
N ARG A 107 3.98 -3.90 15.49
CA ARG A 107 2.54 -3.76 15.67
C ARG A 107 2.04 -4.66 16.78
N ASP A 108 1.27 -4.06 17.68
CA ASP A 108 0.61 -4.80 18.76
C ASP A 108 -0.75 -5.31 18.27
N TYR A 109 -0.84 -6.60 18.02
CA TYR A 109 -2.07 -7.24 17.56
C TYR A 109 -3.19 -7.23 18.60
N SER A 110 -2.87 -6.99 19.87
CA SER A 110 -3.89 -6.86 20.93
C SER A 110 -4.76 -5.61 20.73
N LEU A 111 -4.27 -4.62 19.97
CA LEU A 111 -5.01 -3.41 19.65
C LEU A 111 -6.01 -3.60 18.48
N GLY A 112 -6.15 -4.83 17.98
CA GLY A 112 -7.02 -5.16 16.87
C GLY A 112 -6.32 -5.07 15.51
N ARG A 113 -7.08 -5.25 14.43
CA ARG A 113 -6.53 -5.18 13.08
C ARG A 113 -6.28 -3.73 12.68
N VAL A 114 -5.03 -3.40 12.46
CA VAL A 114 -4.61 -2.09 11.95
C VAL A 114 -3.92 -2.31 10.62
N TYR A 115 -4.59 -1.94 9.53
CA TYR A 115 -4.09 -2.14 8.17
C TYR A 115 -3.20 -1.00 7.68
N ASP A 116 -3.35 0.18 8.26
CA ASP A 116 -2.62 1.38 7.88
C ASP A 116 -1.52 1.67 8.90
N SER A 117 -0.28 1.81 8.41
CA SER A 117 0.88 2.09 9.28
C SER A 117 0.75 3.41 10.02
N THR A 118 0.10 4.41 9.43
CA THR A 118 -0.15 5.69 10.08
C THR A 118 -1.10 5.53 11.26
N LYS A 119 -2.16 4.75 11.08
CA LYS A 119 -3.11 4.48 12.16
C LYS A 119 -2.49 3.66 13.27
N ALA A 120 -1.66 2.69 12.92
CA ALA A 120 -0.89 1.90 13.89
C ALA A 120 0.01 2.82 14.74
N LEU A 121 0.67 3.78 14.10
CA LEU A 121 1.51 4.76 14.80
C LEU A 121 0.70 5.65 15.72
N GLU A 122 -0.44 6.17 15.29
CA GLU A 122 -1.34 6.97 16.14
C GLU A 122 -1.73 6.20 17.39
N LEU A 123 -2.16 4.95 17.23
CA LEU A 123 -2.54 4.10 18.38
C LEU A 123 -1.35 3.80 19.29
N PHE A 124 -0.18 3.60 18.72
CA PHE A 124 1.04 3.32 19.46
C PHE A 124 1.44 4.51 20.33
N ILE A 125 1.36 5.72 19.80
CA ILE A 125 1.65 6.96 20.52
C ILE A 125 0.59 7.18 21.62
N ASP A 126 -0.69 7.08 21.28
CA ASP A 126 -1.80 7.37 22.19
C ASP A 126 -1.83 6.39 23.38
N ARG A 127 -1.61 5.10 23.14
CA ARG A 127 -1.71 4.06 24.15
C ARG A 127 -0.38 3.75 24.84
N GLY A 128 0.72 3.91 24.13
CA GLY A 128 2.05 3.67 24.65
C GLY A 128 2.69 4.87 25.35
N GLY A 129 2.08 6.07 25.23
CA GLY A 129 2.62 7.29 25.79
C GLY A 129 3.94 7.74 25.15
N LYS A 130 4.26 7.25 23.96
CA LYS A 130 5.52 7.53 23.29
C LYS A 130 5.38 8.73 22.34
N SER A 131 6.41 9.59 22.33
CA SER A 131 6.51 10.68 21.36
C SER A 131 6.95 10.18 19.99
N GLY A 132 6.76 11.01 18.96
CA GLY A 132 7.26 10.74 17.63
C GLY A 132 8.77 10.52 17.59
N ASP A 133 9.53 11.26 18.41
CA ASP A 133 10.98 11.11 18.51
C ASP A 133 11.40 9.75 19.06
N GLU A 134 10.71 9.24 20.06
CA GLU A 134 10.98 7.90 20.60
C GLU A 134 10.71 6.81 19.56
N VAL A 135 9.62 6.92 18.83
CA VAL A 135 9.29 5.99 17.74
C VAL A 135 10.37 6.04 16.65
N LEU A 136 10.82 7.24 16.29
CA LEU A 136 11.85 7.42 15.28
C LEU A 136 13.19 6.82 15.71
N ASN A 137 13.55 6.95 16.98
CA ASN A 137 14.76 6.32 17.55
C ASN A 137 14.68 4.80 17.48
N GLN A 138 13.53 4.22 17.82
CA GLN A 138 13.31 2.78 17.69
C GLN A 138 13.39 2.31 16.23
N TYR A 139 12.88 3.11 15.32
CA TYR A 139 12.98 2.84 13.88
C TYR A 139 14.45 2.81 13.42
N ARG A 140 15.26 3.76 13.85
CA ARG A 140 16.68 3.81 13.51
C ARG A 140 17.44 2.61 14.06
N ASP A 141 17.14 2.18 15.29
CA ASP A 141 17.71 0.98 15.88
C ASP A 141 17.32 -0.28 15.09
N TRP A 142 16.05 -0.36 14.68
CA TRP A 142 15.55 -1.44 13.84
C TRP A 142 16.26 -1.48 12.49
N GLN A 143 16.49 -0.33 11.86
CA GLN A 143 17.23 -0.24 10.59
C GLN A 143 18.64 -0.77 10.73
N LYS A 144 19.34 -0.41 11.80
CA LYS A 144 20.69 -0.88 12.07
C LYS A 144 20.74 -2.41 12.24
N ALA A 145 19.82 -2.94 13.01
CA ALA A 145 19.72 -4.39 13.23
C ALA A 145 19.43 -5.13 11.91
N LYS A 146 18.51 -4.62 11.11
CA LYS A 146 18.14 -5.23 9.82
C LYS A 146 19.29 -5.25 8.82
N LYS A 147 20.12 -4.21 8.81
CA LYS A 147 21.28 -4.13 7.90
C LYS A 147 22.45 -4.96 8.35
N GLY A 148 22.37 -5.60 9.51
CA GLY A 148 23.44 -6.41 10.05
C GLY A 148 24.69 -5.60 10.44
N ILE A 149 24.53 -4.32 10.70
CA ILE A 149 25.60 -3.44 11.16
C ILE A 149 25.75 -3.62 12.67
N ASN A 150 26.32 -4.72 13.05
CA ASN A 150 26.53 -5.05 14.46
C ASN A 150 27.93 -4.70 14.95
N THR A 151 28.55 -3.87 14.21
CA THR A 151 29.95 -3.52 14.51
C THR A 151 30.04 -2.06 14.83
#